data_2b9b513f07781e2575b8784423560ae6
#
_entry.id   2b9b513f07781e2575b8784423560ae6
#
_cell.length_a   1.000
_cell.length_b   1.000
_cell.length_c   1.000
_cell.angle_alpha   90.00
_cell.angle_beta   90.00
_cell.angle_gamma   90.00
#
_symmetry.space_group_name_H-M   'P 1'
#
loop_
_entity.id
_entity.type
_entity.pdbx_description
1 polymer ?
#
loop_
_entity_poly.entity_id
_entity_poly.type
_entity_poly.pdbx_seq_one_letter_code
_entity_poly.pdbx_strand_id
1 'polypeptide(L)'
;MRHRTMRPKTLWWIGCWAFWVGTAWSGPQREEHLADAVRITMSSAVADLPPPTPYLPTSSDDQAYQQWLAHTQAQLAKKLQDKRGQWRLPELATPDLQQAFLQTVWYESHRAGLEPALVLGVIEVESGFRKFAVSSAGALGVMQVMPFWTRQLAHGDASVLFQWQANMRFGCVILRHYLALEQGGLHMALGRYNGSRGQLAYPQAVLAAKRRWQP
;
A
#
# COMPACT_ATOMS: atom_id res chain seq x y z
N MET A 1 -52.24 49.51 24.04
CA MET A 1 -50.79 49.30 23.98
C MET A 1 -50.47 47.83 24.08
N ARG A 2 -50.12 47.15 22.96
CA ARG A 2 -49.83 45.71 22.93
C ARG A 2 -48.31 45.55 22.75
N HIS A 3 -47.62 45.08 23.77
CA HIS A 3 -46.20 44.71 23.69
C HIS A 3 -46.08 43.33 23.01
N ARG A 4 -45.40 43.36 21.88
CA ARG A 4 -45.07 42.19 21.06
C ARG A 4 -43.68 41.74 21.45
N THR A 5 -43.56 40.65 22.23
CA THR A 5 -42.32 40.04 22.59
C THR A 5 -41.76 39.23 21.42
N MET A 6 -40.59 39.62 20.90
CA MET A 6 -39.85 38.85 19.91
C MET A 6 -39.10 37.71 20.58
N ARG A 7 -39.35 36.48 20.15
CA ARG A 7 -38.55 35.30 20.51
C ARG A 7 -37.31 35.25 19.63
N PRO A 8 -36.09 34.95 20.17
CA PRO A 8 -34.92 34.73 19.36
C PRO A 8 -34.97 33.37 18.65
N LYS A 9 -34.71 33.36 17.34
CA LYS A 9 -34.54 32.16 16.54
C LYS A 9 -33.18 31.56 16.85
N THR A 10 -33.15 30.44 17.55
CA THR A 10 -31.97 29.59 17.70
C THR A 10 -31.63 28.95 16.36
N LEU A 11 -30.58 29.43 15.71
CA LEU A 11 -29.97 28.73 14.58
C LEU A 11 -29.25 27.47 15.09
N TRP A 12 -29.78 26.32 14.76
CA TRP A 12 -29.09 25.04 14.88
C TRP A 12 -28.04 24.97 13.77
N TRP A 13 -26.79 25.13 14.13
CA TRP A 13 -25.67 24.76 13.26
C TRP A 13 -25.56 23.23 13.27
N ILE A 14 -26.12 22.59 12.25
CA ILE A 14 -25.83 21.20 11.93
C ILE A 14 -24.43 21.21 11.33
N GLY A 15 -23.45 20.92 12.19
CA GLY A 15 -22.09 20.65 11.75
C GLY A 15 -22.09 19.40 10.88
N CYS A 16 -22.02 19.53 9.58
CA CYS A 16 -21.67 18.44 8.67
C CYS A 16 -20.26 17.97 9.01
N TRP A 17 -20.17 16.95 9.84
CA TRP A 17 -18.98 16.14 9.93
C TRP A 17 -18.85 15.35 8.62
N ALA A 18 -18.15 15.93 7.65
CA ALA A 18 -17.72 15.20 6.49
C ALA A 18 -16.71 14.13 6.97
N PHE A 19 -17.23 12.93 7.27
CA PHE A 19 -16.42 11.73 7.31
C PHE A 19 -15.77 11.58 5.94
N TRP A 20 -14.53 11.99 5.85
CA TRP A 20 -13.66 11.63 4.75
C TRP A 20 -13.38 10.13 4.85
N VAL A 21 -14.32 9.32 4.43
CA VAL A 21 -14.10 7.91 4.12
C VAL A 21 -13.20 7.94 2.90
N GLY A 22 -11.90 7.83 3.13
CA GLY A 22 -10.97 7.57 2.04
C GLY A 22 -11.43 6.29 1.36
N THR A 23 -12.09 6.42 0.24
CA THR A 23 -12.45 5.29 -0.61
C THR A 23 -11.14 4.64 -1.04
N ALA A 24 -10.82 3.49 -0.44
CA ALA A 24 -9.81 2.61 -0.96
C ALA A 24 -10.25 2.26 -2.39
N TRP A 25 -9.41 2.56 -3.36
CA TRP A 25 -9.65 2.36 -4.79
C TRP A 25 -9.47 0.88 -5.18
N SER A 26 -9.87 -0.07 -4.34
CA SER A 26 -9.79 -1.46 -4.73
C SER A 26 -10.94 -1.81 -5.67
N GLY A 27 -10.65 -1.82 -6.96
CA GLY A 27 -11.48 -2.50 -7.95
C GLY A 27 -11.50 -4.00 -7.64
N PRO A 28 -12.53 -4.74 -8.10
CA PRO A 28 -12.62 -6.18 -7.89
C PRO A 28 -11.60 -6.89 -8.77
N GLN A 29 -10.41 -7.19 -8.21
CA GLN A 29 -9.51 -8.16 -8.85
C GLN A 29 -10.29 -9.47 -9.01
N ARG A 30 -10.27 -10.03 -10.22
CA ARG A 30 -10.85 -11.34 -10.50
C ARG A 30 -9.81 -12.41 -10.31
N GLU A 31 -10.21 -13.53 -9.72
CA GLU A 31 -9.40 -14.74 -9.67
C GLU A 31 -9.25 -15.28 -11.08
N GLU A 32 -8.03 -15.28 -11.62
CA GLU A 32 -7.69 -15.84 -12.93
C GLU A 32 -6.93 -17.15 -12.70
N HIS A 33 -7.20 -18.15 -13.56
CA HIS A 33 -6.42 -19.38 -13.56
C HIS A 33 -5.00 -19.11 -14.06
N LEU A 34 -4.02 -19.37 -13.21
CA LEU A 34 -2.61 -19.30 -13.57
C LEU A 34 -2.19 -20.61 -14.26
N ALA A 35 -1.42 -20.49 -15.34
CA ALA A 35 -0.71 -21.65 -15.87
C ALA A 35 0.21 -22.25 -14.79
N ASP A 36 0.34 -23.57 -14.73
CA ASP A 36 1.08 -24.24 -13.66
C ASP A 36 2.52 -23.74 -13.49
N ALA A 37 3.23 -23.51 -14.59
CA ALA A 37 4.59 -22.97 -14.54
C ALA A 37 4.65 -21.57 -13.89
N VAL A 38 3.67 -20.71 -14.20
CA VAL A 38 3.54 -19.37 -13.62
C VAL A 38 3.21 -19.49 -12.13
N ARG A 39 2.26 -20.33 -11.78
CA ARG A 39 1.86 -20.59 -10.39
C ARG A 39 3.04 -21.08 -9.55
N ILE A 40 3.80 -22.05 -10.05
CA ILE A 40 4.99 -22.61 -9.37
C ILE A 40 6.03 -21.49 -9.15
N THR A 41 6.33 -20.69 -10.17
CA THR A 41 7.29 -19.61 -10.07
C THR A 41 6.86 -18.56 -9.06
N MET A 42 5.59 -18.13 -9.07
CA MET A 42 5.06 -17.18 -8.12
C MET A 42 5.00 -17.74 -6.69
N SER A 43 4.62 -19.02 -6.53
CA SER A 43 4.60 -19.69 -5.22
C SER A 43 6.00 -19.77 -4.62
N SER A 44 7.01 -20.13 -5.40
CA SER A 44 8.41 -20.14 -4.96
C SER A 44 8.85 -18.72 -4.53
N ALA A 45 8.48 -17.72 -5.31
CA ALA A 45 8.79 -16.32 -4.99
C ALA A 45 8.08 -15.83 -3.70
N VAL A 46 6.90 -16.34 -3.39
CA VAL A 46 6.18 -16.01 -2.14
C VAL A 46 6.75 -16.80 -0.95
N ALA A 47 7.12 -18.07 -1.14
CA ALA A 47 7.58 -18.96 -0.08
C ALA A 47 9.01 -18.69 0.39
N ASP A 48 9.78 -17.93 -0.39
CA ASP A 48 11.17 -17.63 -0.07
C ASP A 48 11.34 -16.98 1.31
N LEU A 49 12.46 -17.29 1.97
CA LEU A 49 12.69 -16.92 3.37
C LEU A 49 12.60 -15.40 3.62
N PRO A 50 12.15 -14.99 4.81
CA PRO A 50 12.22 -13.57 5.21
C PRO A 50 13.67 -13.08 5.15
N PRO A 51 13.89 -11.76 4.95
CA PRO A 51 15.24 -11.21 5.01
C PRO A 51 15.84 -11.48 6.38
N PRO A 52 17.17 -11.67 6.47
CA PRO A 52 17.84 -11.68 7.75
C PRO A 52 17.54 -10.37 8.50
N THR A 53 17.32 -10.45 9.79
CA THR A 53 17.06 -9.27 10.62
C THR A 53 18.31 -8.94 11.43
N PRO A 54 18.90 -7.74 11.32
CA PRO A 54 18.52 -6.66 10.41
C PRO A 54 18.92 -6.97 8.96
N TYR A 55 18.10 -6.54 8.00
CA TYR A 55 18.51 -6.56 6.58
C TYR A 55 19.67 -5.58 6.40
N LEU A 56 20.85 -6.11 6.10
CA LEU A 56 22.01 -5.33 5.74
C LEU A 56 22.19 -5.41 4.24
N PRO A 57 22.05 -4.29 3.50
CA PRO A 57 22.43 -4.24 2.09
C PRO A 57 23.89 -4.69 1.92
N THR A 58 24.20 -5.33 0.81
CA THR A 58 25.59 -5.62 0.45
C THR A 58 26.35 -4.32 0.26
N SER A 59 27.64 -4.31 0.56
CA SER A 59 28.51 -3.13 0.70
C SER A 59 28.45 -2.08 -0.44
N SER A 60 28.06 -2.48 -1.66
CA SER A 60 27.89 -1.56 -2.80
C SER A 60 26.59 -0.75 -2.74
N ASP A 61 25.57 -1.26 -2.06
CA ASP A 61 24.25 -0.65 -2.00
C ASP A 61 24.00 0.11 -0.70
N ASP A 62 24.92 0.03 0.27
CA ASP A 62 24.72 0.55 1.61
C ASP A 62 24.53 2.07 1.62
N GLN A 63 25.34 2.83 0.88
CA GLN A 63 25.21 4.28 0.82
C GLN A 63 23.89 4.72 0.15
N ALA A 64 23.54 4.08 -0.97
CA ALA A 64 22.29 4.37 -1.66
C ALA A 64 21.06 4.02 -0.80
N TYR A 65 21.13 2.89 -0.10
CA TYR A 65 20.11 2.48 0.85
C TYR A 65 19.97 3.48 2.00
N GLN A 66 21.06 3.92 2.64
CA GLN A 66 21.02 4.85 3.75
C GLN A 66 20.47 6.21 3.33
N GLN A 67 20.85 6.72 2.18
CA GLN A 67 20.32 7.96 1.62
C GLN A 67 18.83 7.85 1.32
N TRP A 68 18.41 6.75 0.69
CA TRP A 68 17.02 6.47 0.42
C TRP A 68 16.20 6.36 1.73
N LEU A 69 16.72 5.62 2.72
CA LEU A 69 16.04 5.41 4.00
C LEU A 69 15.82 6.73 4.73
N ALA A 70 16.87 7.55 4.88
CA ALA A 70 16.78 8.85 5.57
C ALA A 70 15.77 9.78 4.89
N HIS A 71 15.84 9.89 3.55
CA HIS A 71 14.91 10.70 2.78
C HIS A 71 13.46 10.21 2.92
N THR A 72 13.25 8.92 2.72
CA THR A 72 11.92 8.32 2.71
C THR A 72 11.29 8.30 4.09
N GLN A 73 12.10 8.10 5.15
CA GLN A 73 11.63 8.15 6.53
C GLN A 73 11.14 9.55 6.91
N ALA A 74 11.86 10.60 6.50
CA ALA A 74 11.44 11.97 6.71
C ALA A 74 10.11 12.28 6.00
N GLN A 75 9.94 11.81 4.76
CA GLN A 75 8.70 11.95 4.01
C GLN A 75 7.54 11.18 4.65
N LEU A 76 7.78 9.94 5.11
CA LEU A 76 6.78 9.12 5.77
C LEU A 76 6.33 9.77 7.08
N ALA A 77 7.25 10.25 7.90
CA ALA A 77 6.96 10.97 9.13
C ALA A 77 6.06 12.19 8.86
N LYS A 78 6.45 13.05 7.91
CA LYS A 78 5.65 14.22 7.50
C LYS A 78 4.24 13.84 7.05
N LYS A 79 4.08 12.72 6.35
CA LYS A 79 2.80 12.26 5.84
C LYS A 79 1.89 11.70 6.92
N LEU A 80 2.45 10.98 7.88
CA LEU A 80 1.70 10.26 8.91
C LEU A 80 1.38 11.10 10.16
N GLN A 81 2.03 12.23 10.34
CA GLN A 81 1.69 13.17 11.40
C GLN A 81 0.53 14.07 10.97
N ASP A 82 -0.34 14.40 11.93
CA ASP A 82 -1.33 15.45 11.76
C ASP A 82 -0.72 16.84 12.01
N LYS A 83 -1.53 17.91 11.87
CA LYS A 83 -1.07 19.30 12.11
C LYS A 83 -0.62 19.57 13.57
N ARG A 84 -0.92 18.67 14.51
CA ARG A 84 -0.54 18.73 15.92
C ARG A 84 0.67 17.84 16.23
N GLY A 85 1.28 17.20 15.23
CA GLY A 85 2.37 16.25 15.39
C GLY A 85 1.95 14.88 15.94
N GLN A 86 0.65 14.58 15.98
CA GLN A 86 0.16 13.29 16.44
C GLN A 86 0.22 12.28 15.31
N TRP A 87 0.64 11.07 15.63
CA TRP A 87 0.70 9.97 14.66
C TRP A 87 -0.70 9.44 14.36
N ARG A 88 -1.01 9.33 13.07
CA ARG A 88 -2.30 8.82 12.58
C ARG A 88 -2.37 7.28 12.58
N LEU A 89 -1.21 6.64 12.55
CA LEU A 89 -1.07 5.18 12.51
C LEU A 89 -0.17 4.72 13.64
N PRO A 90 -0.70 4.11 14.70
CA PRO A 90 0.08 3.62 15.83
C PRO A 90 1.20 2.65 15.41
N GLU A 91 0.96 1.87 14.36
CA GLU A 91 1.89 0.87 13.83
C GLU A 91 3.16 1.49 13.22
N LEU A 92 3.15 2.79 12.93
CA LEU A 92 4.26 3.54 12.37
C LEU A 92 4.61 4.77 13.22
N ALA A 93 4.25 4.75 14.50
CA ALA A 93 4.38 5.91 15.38
C ALA A 93 5.81 6.17 15.89
N THR A 94 6.74 5.22 15.73
CA THR A 94 8.13 5.39 16.16
C THR A 94 9.09 5.32 14.98
N PRO A 95 10.29 5.97 15.09
CA PRO A 95 11.32 5.88 14.04
C PRO A 95 11.71 4.43 13.72
N ASP A 96 11.81 3.56 14.73
CA ASP A 96 12.19 2.16 14.57
C ASP A 96 11.14 1.37 13.78
N LEU A 97 9.85 1.58 14.06
CA LEU A 97 8.75 0.96 13.30
C LEU A 97 8.73 1.43 11.86
N GLN A 98 9.00 2.71 11.61
CA GLN A 98 9.12 3.27 10.27
C GLN A 98 10.31 2.68 9.53
N GLN A 99 11.46 2.57 10.21
CA GLN A 99 12.65 1.97 9.64
C GLN A 99 12.41 0.50 9.26
N ALA A 100 11.83 -0.30 10.16
CA ALA A 100 11.50 -1.69 9.89
C ALA A 100 10.52 -1.85 8.70
N PHE A 101 9.53 -0.98 8.62
CA PHE A 101 8.60 -0.92 7.51
C PHE A 101 9.31 -0.59 6.19
N LEU A 102 10.14 0.45 6.17
CA LEU A 102 10.88 0.89 4.98
C LEU A 102 11.94 -0.13 4.55
N GLN A 103 12.60 -0.80 5.49
CA GLN A 103 13.48 -1.93 5.19
C GLN A 103 12.73 -3.03 4.45
N THR A 104 11.51 -3.35 4.89
CA THR A 104 10.66 -4.32 4.21
C THR A 104 10.29 -3.86 2.79
N VAL A 105 9.94 -2.58 2.61
CA VAL A 105 9.68 -2.01 1.28
C VAL A 105 10.90 -2.14 0.39
N TRP A 106 12.07 -1.73 0.86
CA TRP A 106 13.32 -1.83 0.11
C TRP A 106 13.61 -3.25 -0.33
N TYR A 107 13.58 -4.19 0.62
CA TYR A 107 13.88 -5.59 0.35
C TYR A 107 12.89 -6.22 -0.65
N GLU A 108 11.60 -6.13 -0.39
CA GLU A 108 10.59 -6.81 -1.24
C GLU A 108 10.47 -6.18 -2.62
N SER A 109 10.69 -4.86 -2.74
CA SER A 109 10.71 -4.19 -4.05
C SER A 109 11.90 -4.64 -4.89
N HIS A 110 13.13 -4.61 -4.36
CA HIS A 110 14.33 -5.03 -5.08
C HIS A 110 14.28 -6.50 -5.46
N ARG A 111 13.83 -7.35 -4.53
CA ARG A 111 13.65 -8.78 -4.78
C ARG A 111 12.68 -9.06 -5.94
N ALA A 112 11.64 -8.27 -6.09
CA ALA A 112 10.69 -8.37 -7.20
C ALA A 112 11.13 -7.61 -8.45
N GLY A 113 12.27 -6.93 -8.45
CA GLY A 113 12.72 -6.06 -9.55
C GLY A 113 11.81 -4.85 -9.77
N LEU A 114 11.28 -4.28 -8.68
CA LEU A 114 10.44 -3.09 -8.67
C LEU A 114 11.18 -1.91 -8.02
N GLU A 115 10.85 -0.69 -8.43
CA GLU A 115 11.34 0.50 -7.74
C GLU A 115 10.66 0.66 -6.38
N PRO A 116 11.39 0.94 -5.27
CA PRO A 116 10.78 1.20 -3.95
C PRO A 116 9.74 2.32 -3.97
N ALA A 117 9.98 3.38 -4.75
CA ALA A 117 9.03 4.48 -4.90
C ALA A 117 7.70 4.04 -5.54
N LEU A 118 7.73 3.05 -6.45
CA LEU A 118 6.51 2.48 -7.03
C LEU A 118 5.71 1.71 -5.98
N VAL A 119 6.39 0.87 -5.19
CA VAL A 119 5.74 0.09 -4.12
C VAL A 119 5.14 1.00 -3.07
N LEU A 120 5.84 2.06 -2.64
CA LEU A 120 5.30 3.08 -1.74
C LEU A 120 4.10 3.81 -2.34
N GLY A 121 4.13 4.09 -3.65
CA GLY A 121 3.00 4.69 -4.36
C GLY A 121 1.76 3.80 -4.35
N VAL A 122 1.93 2.50 -4.55
CA VAL A 122 0.84 1.51 -4.43
C VAL A 122 0.31 1.47 -3.01
N ILE A 123 1.18 1.32 -1.99
CA ILE A 123 0.78 1.29 -0.58
C ILE A 123 0.00 2.55 -0.18
N GLU A 124 0.45 3.71 -0.64
CA GLU A 124 -0.22 4.99 -0.37
C GLU A 124 -1.64 5.03 -0.92
N VAL A 125 -1.84 4.57 -2.16
CA VAL A 125 -3.14 4.60 -2.83
C VAL A 125 -4.06 3.50 -2.29
N GLU A 126 -3.54 2.31 -2.03
CA GLU A 126 -4.32 1.14 -1.61
C GLU A 126 -4.82 1.26 -0.16
N SER A 127 -3.95 1.61 0.75
CA SER A 127 -4.29 1.57 2.18
C SER A 127 -4.02 2.87 2.93
N GLY A 128 -3.25 3.81 2.34
CA GLY A 128 -2.68 4.92 3.10
C GLY A 128 -1.80 4.44 4.25
N PHE A 129 -1.04 3.35 4.04
CA PHE A 129 -0.14 2.70 5.01
C PHE A 129 -0.83 1.95 6.16
N ARG A 130 -2.14 1.78 6.15
CA ARG A 130 -2.87 1.08 7.23
C ARG A 130 -2.62 -0.42 7.16
N LYS A 131 -2.00 -0.96 8.22
CA LYS A 131 -1.67 -2.38 8.36
C LYS A 131 -2.89 -3.29 8.26
N PHE A 132 -3.99 -2.91 8.90
CA PHE A 132 -5.22 -3.70 9.00
C PHE A 132 -6.31 -3.19 8.06
N ALA A 133 -5.94 -2.60 6.92
CA ALA A 133 -6.90 -2.16 5.93
C ALA A 133 -7.66 -3.36 5.35
N VAL A 134 -8.99 -3.21 5.25
CA VAL A 134 -9.90 -4.15 4.58
C VAL A 134 -10.78 -3.34 3.65
N SER A 135 -10.81 -3.70 2.36
CA SER A 135 -11.68 -3.03 1.40
C SER A 135 -13.07 -3.65 1.38
N SER A 136 -14.02 -2.97 0.75
CA SER A 136 -15.37 -3.50 0.51
C SER A 136 -15.36 -4.75 -0.38
N ALA A 137 -14.32 -4.93 -1.21
CA ALA A 137 -14.12 -6.13 -2.04
C ALA A 137 -13.39 -7.27 -1.28
N GLY A 138 -12.97 -7.04 -0.03
CA GLY A 138 -12.27 -8.02 0.79
C GLY A 138 -10.76 -8.06 0.59
N ALA A 139 -10.15 -7.07 -0.06
CA ALA A 139 -8.70 -6.94 -0.15
C ALA A 139 -8.09 -6.56 1.21
N LEU A 140 -6.91 -7.07 1.54
CA LEU A 140 -6.32 -7.02 2.87
C LEU A 140 -4.94 -6.35 2.89
N GLY A 141 -4.67 -5.61 3.97
CA GLY A 141 -3.35 -5.11 4.35
C GLY A 141 -2.86 -3.93 3.52
N VAL A 142 -1.57 -3.63 3.66
CA VAL A 142 -0.97 -2.39 3.13
C VAL A 142 -1.01 -2.27 1.60
N MET A 143 -0.87 -3.36 0.87
CA MET A 143 -0.96 -3.41 -0.59
C MET A 143 -2.30 -3.95 -1.10
N GLN A 144 -3.30 -4.15 -0.22
CA GLN A 144 -4.65 -4.60 -0.56
C GLN A 144 -4.66 -5.87 -1.43
N VAL A 145 -4.01 -6.90 -0.93
CA VAL A 145 -3.94 -8.21 -1.59
C VAL A 145 -5.26 -8.97 -1.39
N MET A 146 -5.80 -9.54 -2.45
CA MET A 146 -7.00 -10.37 -2.37
C MET A 146 -6.71 -11.73 -1.75
N PRO A 147 -7.57 -12.26 -0.84
CA PRO A 147 -7.35 -13.54 -0.16
C PRO A 147 -7.18 -14.75 -1.08
N PHE A 148 -7.74 -14.75 -2.28
CA PHE A 148 -7.57 -15.87 -3.20
C PHE A 148 -6.09 -16.10 -3.59
N TRP A 149 -5.25 -15.06 -3.55
CA TRP A 149 -3.82 -15.21 -3.82
C TRP A 149 -3.12 -16.09 -2.79
N THR A 150 -3.55 -16.08 -1.52
CA THR A 150 -2.97 -17.00 -0.52
C THR A 150 -3.31 -18.46 -0.81
N ARG A 151 -4.50 -18.73 -1.37
CA ARG A 151 -4.89 -20.08 -1.80
C ARG A 151 -4.12 -20.53 -3.03
N GLN A 152 -3.88 -19.62 -3.98
CA GLN A 152 -3.17 -19.96 -5.21
C GLN A 152 -1.66 -20.11 -5.04
N LEU A 153 -1.05 -19.31 -4.16
CA LEU A 153 0.41 -19.18 -4.08
C LEU A 153 1.03 -19.74 -2.77
N ALA A 154 0.21 -20.02 -1.75
CA ALA A 154 0.68 -20.49 -0.44
C ALA A 154 -0.31 -21.47 0.19
N HIS A 155 -0.46 -21.44 1.52
CA HIS A 155 -1.25 -22.41 2.28
C HIS A 155 -2.72 -21.97 2.53
N GLY A 156 -3.18 -20.88 1.92
CA GLY A 156 -4.56 -20.42 1.99
C GLY A 156 -4.92 -19.56 3.21
N ASP A 157 -4.01 -19.39 4.18
CA ASP A 157 -4.25 -18.54 5.34
C ASP A 157 -4.19 -17.05 4.94
N ALA A 158 -5.36 -16.42 4.88
CA ALA A 158 -5.46 -15.00 4.54
C ALA A 158 -5.01 -14.08 5.68
N SER A 159 -4.91 -14.56 6.93
CA SER A 159 -4.50 -13.72 8.07
C SER A 159 -3.06 -13.23 7.95
N VAL A 160 -2.21 -13.96 7.22
CA VAL A 160 -0.82 -13.56 6.95
C VAL A 160 -0.74 -12.23 6.20
N LEU A 161 -1.80 -11.84 5.46
CA LEU A 161 -1.84 -10.58 4.73
C LEU A 161 -1.93 -9.34 5.63
N PHE A 162 -2.13 -9.50 6.94
CA PHE A 162 -1.98 -8.42 7.91
C PHE A 162 -0.54 -8.27 8.44
N GLN A 163 0.37 -9.14 8.05
CA GLN A 163 1.81 -8.97 8.30
C GLN A 163 2.42 -8.17 7.15
N TRP A 164 3.12 -7.07 7.45
CA TRP A 164 3.69 -6.18 6.43
C TRP A 164 4.51 -6.94 5.40
N GLN A 165 5.42 -7.78 5.89
CA GLN A 165 6.34 -8.51 5.04
C GLN A 165 5.62 -9.47 4.09
N ALA A 166 4.71 -10.29 4.62
CA ALA A 166 3.94 -11.20 3.80
C ALA A 166 3.09 -10.42 2.78
N ASN A 167 2.41 -9.37 3.22
CA ASN A 167 1.57 -8.55 2.34
C ASN A 167 2.36 -7.89 1.20
N MET A 168 3.51 -7.27 1.51
CA MET A 168 4.39 -6.66 0.51
C MET A 168 4.98 -7.70 -0.43
N ARG A 169 5.34 -8.87 0.08
CA ARG A 169 5.83 -9.99 -0.73
C ARG A 169 4.81 -10.43 -1.77
N PHE A 170 3.59 -10.72 -1.33
CA PHE A 170 2.49 -11.06 -2.24
C PHE A 170 2.24 -9.92 -3.23
N GLY A 171 2.07 -8.69 -2.74
CA GLY A 171 1.78 -7.53 -3.58
C GLY A 171 2.86 -7.28 -4.64
N CYS A 172 4.14 -7.35 -4.28
CA CYS A 172 5.25 -7.17 -5.21
C CYS A 172 5.33 -8.30 -6.26
N VAL A 173 5.15 -9.56 -5.83
CA VAL A 173 5.14 -10.72 -6.75
C VAL A 173 3.98 -10.61 -7.75
N ILE A 174 2.79 -10.26 -7.29
CA ILE A 174 1.59 -10.08 -8.13
C ILE A 174 1.80 -8.91 -9.12
N LEU A 175 2.29 -7.78 -8.65
CA LEU A 175 2.55 -6.63 -9.53
C LEU A 175 3.62 -6.95 -10.58
N ARG A 176 4.68 -7.66 -10.19
CA ARG A 176 5.72 -8.11 -11.13
C ARG A 176 5.15 -9.06 -12.18
N HIS A 177 4.28 -9.99 -11.77
CA HIS A 177 3.57 -10.87 -12.69
C HIS A 177 2.76 -10.09 -13.72
N TYR A 178 1.97 -9.11 -13.28
CA TYR A 178 1.18 -8.28 -14.19
C TYR A 178 2.05 -7.40 -15.10
N LEU A 179 3.20 -6.93 -14.63
CA LEU A 179 4.17 -6.23 -15.48
C LEU A 179 4.72 -7.14 -16.58
N ALA A 180 4.98 -8.41 -16.28
CA ALA A 180 5.43 -9.37 -17.28
C ALA A 180 4.32 -9.66 -18.30
N LEU A 181 3.07 -9.85 -17.85
CA LEU A 181 1.91 -10.06 -18.75
C LEU A 181 1.66 -8.87 -19.68
N GLU A 182 1.87 -7.65 -19.22
CA GLU A 182 1.69 -6.43 -20.01
C GLU A 182 3.00 -5.95 -20.68
N GLN A 183 4.00 -6.86 -20.80
CA GLN A 183 5.27 -6.60 -21.50
C GLN A 183 5.97 -5.32 -21.02
N GLY A 184 5.90 -5.04 -19.72
CA GLY A 184 6.45 -3.83 -19.08
C GLY A 184 5.51 -2.62 -19.10
N GLY A 185 4.34 -2.72 -19.69
CA GLY A 185 3.34 -1.65 -19.74
C GLY A 185 2.75 -1.30 -18.37
N LEU A 186 3.41 -0.39 -17.64
CA LEU A 186 3.12 -0.09 -16.22
C LEU A 186 1.67 0.34 -15.97
N HIS A 187 1.07 1.16 -16.83
CA HIS A 187 -0.33 1.59 -16.68
C HIS A 187 -1.31 0.40 -16.73
N MET A 188 -1.07 -0.51 -17.67
CA MET A 188 -1.92 -1.68 -17.83
C MET A 188 -1.72 -2.69 -16.70
N ALA A 189 -0.47 -2.88 -16.26
CA ALA A 189 -0.14 -3.73 -15.12
C ALA A 189 -0.77 -3.23 -13.82
N LEU A 190 -0.70 -1.92 -13.55
CA LEU A 190 -1.37 -1.30 -12.41
C LEU A 190 -2.89 -1.44 -12.51
N GLY A 191 -3.46 -1.27 -13.70
CA GLY A 191 -4.88 -1.50 -13.94
C GLY A 191 -5.30 -2.96 -13.67
N ARG A 192 -4.48 -3.96 -14.04
CA ARG A 192 -4.72 -5.36 -13.65
C ARG A 192 -4.63 -5.56 -12.15
N TYR A 193 -3.60 -4.99 -11.54
CA TYR A 193 -3.39 -5.07 -10.09
C TYR A 193 -4.62 -4.59 -9.30
N ASN A 194 -5.23 -3.51 -9.73
CA ASN A 194 -6.43 -2.96 -9.10
C ASN A 194 -7.75 -3.58 -9.60
N GLY A 195 -7.75 -4.35 -10.69
CA GLY A 195 -8.96 -4.86 -11.36
C GLY A 195 -9.65 -3.86 -12.29
N SER A 196 -8.97 -2.77 -12.65
CA SER A 196 -9.48 -1.70 -13.52
C SER A 196 -8.66 -1.57 -14.82
N ARG A 197 -8.23 -2.71 -15.39
CA ARG A 197 -7.42 -2.73 -16.62
C ARG A 197 -8.04 -1.86 -17.72
N GLY A 198 -7.22 -1.00 -18.33
CA GLY A 198 -7.64 -0.06 -19.35
C GLY A 198 -8.18 1.27 -18.83
N GLN A 199 -8.42 1.41 -17.51
CA GLN A 199 -8.79 2.69 -16.89
C GLN A 199 -7.55 3.42 -16.38
N LEU A 200 -7.53 4.75 -16.53
CA LEU A 200 -6.34 5.55 -16.20
C LEU A 200 -6.32 6.07 -14.77
N ALA A 201 -7.47 6.15 -14.10
CA ALA A 201 -7.59 6.82 -12.81
C ALA A 201 -6.67 6.23 -11.73
N TYR A 202 -6.70 4.92 -11.54
CA TYR A 202 -5.84 4.25 -10.57
C TYR A 202 -4.35 4.31 -10.93
N PRO A 203 -3.93 3.95 -12.16
CA PRO A 203 -2.53 4.10 -12.56
C PRO A 203 -2.00 5.53 -12.39
N GLN A 204 -2.77 6.54 -12.74
CA GLN A 204 -2.39 7.94 -12.56
C GLN A 204 -2.22 8.31 -11.09
N ALA A 205 -3.12 7.85 -10.22
CA ALA A 205 -3.01 8.06 -8.77
C ALA A 205 -1.73 7.44 -8.20
N VAL A 206 -1.43 6.18 -8.57
CA VAL A 206 -0.20 5.49 -8.14
C VAL A 206 1.05 6.19 -8.65
N LEU A 207 1.08 6.59 -9.93
CA LEU A 207 2.23 7.29 -10.49
C LEU A 207 2.42 8.70 -9.90
N ALA A 208 1.34 9.38 -9.57
CA ALA A 208 1.41 10.65 -8.83
C ALA A 208 1.96 10.43 -7.41
N ALA A 209 1.55 9.35 -6.73
CA ALA A 209 2.12 8.96 -5.44
C ALA A 209 3.61 8.58 -5.57
N LYS A 210 3.96 7.72 -6.55
CA LYS A 210 5.36 7.33 -6.83
C LYS A 210 6.28 8.56 -6.92
N ARG A 211 5.90 9.60 -7.67
CA ARG A 211 6.72 10.82 -7.82
C ARG A 211 7.03 11.51 -6.50
N ARG A 212 6.14 11.42 -5.50
CA ARG A 212 6.37 11.98 -4.16
C ARG A 212 7.41 11.20 -3.35
N TRP A 213 7.61 9.92 -3.68
CA TRP A 213 8.56 9.02 -2.99
C TRP A 213 9.92 8.93 -3.68
N GLN A 214 10.09 9.61 -4.81
CA GLN A 214 11.39 9.73 -5.47
C GLN A 214 12.25 10.77 -4.74
N PRO A 215 13.58 10.53 -4.60
CA PRO A 215 14.49 11.50 -4.02
C PRO A 215 14.62 12.77 -4.86
#